data_d3de443b08bdc0b67bad8dacea0c19b6
#
_entry.id   d3de443b08bdc0b67bad8dacea0c19b6
#
_cell.length_a   1.000
_cell.length_b   1.000
_cell.length_c   1.000
_cell.angle_alpha   90.00
_cell.angle_beta   90.00
_cell.angle_gamma   90.00
#
_symmetry.space_group_name_H-M   'P 1'
#
loop_
_entity.id
_entity.type
_entity.pdbx_description
1 polymer ?
#
loop_
_entity_poly.entity_id
_entity_poly.type
_entity_poly.pdbx_seq_one_letter_code
_entity_poly.pdbx_strand_id
1 'polypeptide(L)'
;MKRSLTPLALACALTACTVAGCTDDAPRDKPARPAPPATPAEAGGEQQSPAGNSRLSIYSGAYDALAAGHGGGETGYALVQRDLHFQLNAGANSVAIGELPHGIDVAATSLRPLTPGVTVGAQRFVAPLGGADQVFARAIGRRVAVEHTSGGARQTDNGILVAAGDGLTLALPDGRYKVIREFDSLSVLDTANLPGAEPQLRWQVQAQGAGAAGFRFEYPTGGLAWRAEYVGRLADGADADACSLALSGYAMVANRSGTRFDDAALTLVAGEPNRQPESAKYARDGYAPPPPPRAMAQAASMPVQRRSGEYHAYDLPGRTDLANGAIERVALFEPIPGVACKRSHETQPEMSIWAPPRPLIEPGYNGSTGSQPVAAVVEFANTEQAGLGRPLPEGRVRVFDGDAFLGESALAHTPAGADIRLEVGTAFDLTAERERTRFDVDRAGRTMTEVFEITLANATDEPATITVVEPMPRWSDWEITMSSVPATRRDAQHAEFEVPVPAGGEAVLAYTVRYRWPAGMRP
;
A
#
# COMPACT_ATOMS: atom_id res chain seq x y z
N MET A 1 -35.68 56.65 25.08
CA MET A 1 -37.02 56.98 25.65
C MET A 1 -37.55 55.73 26.33
N LYS A 2 -37.73 55.88 27.64
CA LYS A 2 -38.80 55.39 28.54
C LYS A 2 -39.03 53.88 28.58
N ARG A 3 -38.59 53.23 29.66
CA ARG A 3 -39.21 52.94 30.99
C ARG A 3 -39.89 51.58 30.99
N SER A 4 -39.37 50.58 31.73
CA SER A 4 -39.49 50.26 33.16
C SER A 4 -40.89 49.74 33.50
N LEU A 5 -40.94 48.56 34.12
CA LEU A 5 -41.57 48.29 35.42
C LEU A 5 -41.71 46.78 35.69
N THR A 6 -41.04 46.31 36.75
CA THR A 6 -41.40 45.16 37.59
C THR A 6 -42.54 45.57 38.54
N PRO A 7 -43.33 44.65 39.15
CA PRO A 7 -43.10 44.24 40.55
C PRO A 7 -43.46 42.79 40.87
N LEU A 8 -42.78 42.11 41.77
CA LEU A 8 -42.87 41.98 43.22
C LEU A 8 -44.03 41.10 43.76
N ALA A 9 -43.61 39.97 44.31
CA ALA A 9 -44.01 39.19 45.48
C ALA A 9 -45.49 39.01 45.89
N LEU A 10 -45.79 37.77 46.28
CA LEU A 10 -46.30 37.54 47.68
C LEU A 10 -46.29 36.02 48.02
N ALA A 11 -45.73 35.74 49.22
CA ALA A 11 -45.79 34.48 49.92
C ALA A 11 -47.11 34.31 50.66
N CYS A 12 -47.56 33.05 50.81
CA CYS A 12 -48.42 32.64 51.91
C CYS A 12 -48.17 31.21 52.32
N ALA A 13 -47.69 31.07 53.52
CA ALA A 13 -47.66 29.81 54.26
C ALA A 13 -49.01 29.58 54.95
N LEU A 14 -49.46 28.32 55.02
CA LEU A 14 -50.49 27.94 56.02
C LEU A 14 -50.27 26.49 56.46
N THR A 15 -50.01 26.38 57.72
CA THR A 15 -49.91 25.19 58.60
C THR A 15 -51.31 24.69 59.00
N ALA A 16 -51.48 23.40 59.21
CA ALA A 16 -52.26 22.76 60.29
C ALA A 16 -52.36 21.26 60.08
N CYS A 17 -51.76 20.47 60.88
CA CYS A 17 -52.24 19.74 62.09
C CYS A 17 -53.10 18.52 61.86
N THR A 18 -52.47 17.38 62.10
CA THR A 18 -52.85 16.23 62.94
C THR A 18 -54.24 15.62 62.90
N VAL A 19 -54.30 14.26 62.63
CA VAL A 19 -54.94 13.27 63.59
C VAL A 19 -54.28 11.93 63.40
N ALA A 20 -53.99 11.26 64.52
CA ALA A 20 -53.40 9.93 64.63
C ALA A 20 -54.46 8.83 64.45
N GLY A 21 -54.05 7.71 63.91
CA GLY A 21 -54.79 6.45 63.88
C GLY A 21 -53.82 5.27 63.71
N CYS A 22 -53.57 4.54 64.81
CA CYS A 22 -52.78 3.31 64.83
C CYS A 22 -53.57 2.15 64.22
N THR A 23 -52.96 1.40 63.31
CA THR A 23 -53.21 -0.03 63.17
C THR A 23 -51.91 -0.68 62.75
N ASP A 24 -51.46 -1.66 63.55
CA ASP A 24 -50.37 -2.57 63.30
C ASP A 24 -50.68 -3.46 62.10
N ASP A 25 -49.79 -3.42 61.09
CA ASP A 25 -49.54 -4.59 60.21
C ASP A 25 -48.14 -4.46 59.65
N ALA A 26 -47.25 -5.37 60.07
CA ALA A 26 -45.87 -5.44 59.62
C ALA A 26 -45.78 -6.14 58.26
N PRO A 27 -45.23 -5.52 57.22
CA PRO A 27 -44.95 -6.23 55.99
C PRO A 27 -43.63 -7.01 56.10
N ARG A 28 -43.70 -8.30 55.76
CA ARG A 28 -42.55 -9.20 55.61
C ARG A 28 -41.54 -8.62 54.62
N ASP A 29 -40.29 -8.50 55.08
CA ASP A 29 -39.13 -8.19 54.25
C ASP A 29 -39.06 -9.15 53.04
N LYS A 30 -39.26 -8.58 51.85
CA LYS A 30 -38.78 -9.20 50.60
C LYS A 30 -37.29 -8.92 50.48
N PRO A 31 -36.45 -9.91 50.16
CA PRO A 31 -35.02 -9.66 49.95
C PRO A 31 -34.84 -8.63 48.84
N ALA A 32 -34.05 -7.62 49.10
CA ALA A 32 -33.71 -6.59 48.17
C ALA A 32 -33.03 -7.19 46.92
N ARG A 33 -33.58 -6.90 45.76
CA ARG A 33 -32.97 -7.26 44.47
C ARG A 33 -31.58 -6.60 44.42
N PRO A 34 -30.50 -7.35 44.08
CA PRO A 34 -29.18 -6.77 43.98
C PRO A 34 -29.21 -5.60 42.97
N ALA A 35 -28.65 -4.49 43.34
CA ALA A 35 -28.52 -3.35 42.48
C ALA A 35 -27.77 -3.74 41.19
N PRO A 36 -28.18 -3.26 40.01
CA PRO A 36 -27.44 -3.51 38.79
C PRO A 36 -26.00 -2.99 38.94
N PRO A 37 -24.98 -3.68 38.38
CA PRO A 37 -23.62 -3.19 38.43
C PRO A 37 -23.55 -1.77 37.93
N ALA A 38 -22.84 -0.88 38.63
CA ALA A 38 -22.66 0.51 38.26
C ALA A 38 -22.09 0.58 36.86
N THR A 39 -22.73 1.34 35.96
CA THR A 39 -22.19 1.64 34.63
C THR A 39 -20.86 2.36 34.82
N PRO A 40 -19.77 1.93 34.15
CA PRO A 40 -18.50 2.63 34.24
C PRO A 40 -18.69 4.11 33.88
N ALA A 41 -18.10 5.00 34.66
CA ALA A 41 -18.10 6.43 34.34
C ALA A 41 -17.43 6.64 32.99
N GLU A 42 -18.06 7.38 32.08
CA GLU A 42 -17.36 7.85 30.89
C GLU A 42 -16.23 8.77 31.37
N ALA A 43 -14.97 8.42 31.00
CA ALA A 43 -13.86 9.33 31.18
C ALA A 43 -14.16 10.61 30.39
N GLY A 44 -13.92 11.76 31.00
CA GLY A 44 -14.08 13.05 30.32
C GLY A 44 -13.39 12.98 28.96
N GLY A 45 -14.13 13.42 27.92
CA GLY A 45 -13.88 13.17 26.51
C GLY A 45 -12.41 13.24 26.08
N GLU A 46 -12.09 12.57 24.99
CA GLU A 46 -10.76 12.55 24.37
C GLU A 46 -10.17 13.96 24.40
N GLN A 47 -9.20 14.21 25.26
CA GLN A 47 -8.34 15.38 25.10
C GLN A 47 -7.46 15.03 23.91
N GLN A 48 -7.73 15.65 22.77
CA GLN A 48 -6.89 15.52 21.58
C GLN A 48 -5.45 15.70 22.01
N SER A 49 -4.65 14.65 21.85
CA SER A 49 -3.20 14.80 21.96
C SER A 49 -2.79 15.89 20.98
N PRO A 50 -1.89 16.80 21.36
CA PRO A 50 -1.43 17.82 20.45
C PRO A 50 -0.99 17.15 19.14
N ALA A 51 -1.32 17.78 18.02
CA ALA A 51 -0.87 17.37 16.69
C ALA A 51 0.62 17.01 16.76
N GLY A 52 1.02 15.89 16.18
CA GLY A 52 2.42 15.49 16.17
C GLY A 52 2.79 14.22 16.94
N ASN A 53 1.87 13.52 17.56
CA ASN A 53 2.16 12.27 18.28
C ASN A 53 1.99 10.98 17.44
N SER A 54 1.67 11.10 16.16
CA SER A 54 1.52 9.95 15.27
C SER A 54 2.86 9.54 14.65
N ARG A 55 3.12 8.23 14.62
CA ARG A 55 4.22 7.60 13.89
C ARG A 55 3.62 6.55 12.97
N LEU A 56 3.97 6.61 11.70
CA LEU A 56 3.48 5.70 10.67
C LEU A 56 4.64 4.92 10.07
N SER A 57 4.54 3.60 10.07
CA SER A 57 5.40 2.72 9.27
C SER A 57 4.59 2.25 8.07
N ILE A 58 4.87 2.83 6.90
CA ILE A 58 4.13 2.57 5.66
C ILE A 58 4.95 1.60 4.81
N TYR A 59 4.33 0.51 4.38
CA TYR A 59 4.97 -0.51 3.56
C TYR A 59 4.79 -0.22 2.06
N SER A 60 5.79 -0.60 1.25
CA SER A 60 5.66 -0.56 -0.21
C SER A 60 4.72 -1.67 -0.68
N GLY A 61 4.28 -1.57 -1.91
CA GLY A 61 3.31 -2.48 -2.50
C GLY A 61 1.93 -1.87 -2.65
N ALA A 62 1.20 -2.35 -3.65
CA ALA A 62 -0.15 -1.89 -4.00
C ALA A 62 -0.31 -0.37 -4.23
N TYR A 63 0.80 0.39 -4.35
CA TYR A 63 0.76 1.85 -4.52
C TYR A 63 -0.04 2.25 -5.76
N ASP A 64 0.19 1.62 -6.91
CA ASP A 64 -0.45 2.01 -8.16
C ASP A 64 -1.97 1.81 -8.12
N ALA A 65 -2.44 0.72 -7.54
CA ALA A 65 -3.85 0.47 -7.33
C ALA A 65 -4.47 1.54 -6.40
N LEU A 66 -3.79 1.86 -5.30
CA LEU A 66 -4.25 2.85 -4.34
C LEU A 66 -4.24 4.27 -4.90
N ALA A 67 -3.18 4.66 -5.62
CA ALA A 67 -3.03 5.98 -6.24
C ALA A 67 -4.08 6.20 -7.34
N ALA A 68 -4.39 5.16 -8.13
CA ALA A 68 -5.44 5.20 -9.15
C ALA A 68 -6.87 5.22 -8.57
N GLY A 69 -7.03 5.12 -7.25
CA GLY A 69 -8.35 5.04 -6.61
C GLY A 69 -9.02 3.66 -6.75
N HIS A 70 -8.29 2.67 -7.23
CA HIS A 70 -8.72 1.28 -7.27
C HIS A 70 -8.32 0.57 -5.97
N GLY A 71 -9.23 -0.11 -5.36
CA GLY A 71 -9.01 -0.79 -4.10
C GLY A 71 -9.67 -0.06 -2.92
N GLY A 72 -10.37 -0.83 -2.09
CA GLY A 72 -10.97 -0.35 -0.85
C GLY A 72 -9.93 -0.05 0.22
N GLY A 73 -10.36 0.32 1.41
CA GLY A 73 -9.50 0.59 2.57
C GLY A 73 -8.58 -0.57 3.00
N GLU A 74 -8.70 -1.75 2.39
CA GLU A 74 -7.84 -2.92 2.63
C GLU A 74 -6.56 -2.92 1.76
N THR A 75 -6.51 -2.11 0.70
CA THR A 75 -5.36 -1.99 -0.21
C THR A 75 -4.23 -1.19 0.46
N GLY A 76 -2.98 -1.65 0.31
CA GLY A 76 -1.83 -1.08 1.01
C GLY A 76 -1.73 -1.56 2.47
N TYR A 77 -0.70 -1.11 3.19
CA TYR A 77 -0.51 -1.48 4.59
C TYR A 77 0.36 -0.48 5.34
N ALA A 78 -0.08 -0.13 6.54
CA ALA A 78 0.71 0.66 7.47
C ALA A 78 0.46 0.24 8.91
N LEU A 79 1.48 0.41 9.75
CA LEU A 79 1.37 0.37 11.20
C LEU A 79 1.35 1.80 11.73
N VAL A 80 0.33 2.14 12.50
CA VAL A 80 0.16 3.46 13.10
C VAL A 80 0.31 3.35 14.61
N GLN A 81 1.09 4.27 15.19
CA GLN A 81 1.23 4.47 16.63
C GLN A 81 0.81 5.89 16.98
N ARG A 82 -0.09 6.03 17.95
CA ARG A 82 -0.54 7.32 18.51
C ARG A 82 -0.34 7.34 20.01
N ASP A 83 0.28 8.38 20.54
CA ASP A 83 0.36 8.58 21.98
C ASP A 83 -0.80 9.48 22.41
N LEU A 84 -1.71 8.96 23.25
CA LEU A 84 -2.97 9.57 23.66
C LEU A 84 -2.96 9.87 25.16
N HIS A 85 -3.70 10.90 25.58
CA HIS A 85 -3.85 11.27 26.99
C HIS A 85 -5.32 11.43 27.34
N PHE A 86 -5.73 10.80 28.45
CA PHE A 86 -7.09 10.90 28.98
C PHE A 86 -7.08 11.30 30.45
N GLN A 87 -8.08 12.05 30.87
CA GLN A 87 -8.36 12.27 32.28
C GLN A 87 -9.19 11.12 32.82
N LEU A 88 -8.66 10.38 33.78
CA LEU A 88 -9.32 9.23 34.40
C LEU A 88 -9.81 9.55 35.80
N ASN A 89 -10.92 8.95 36.19
CA ASN A 89 -11.36 8.86 37.56
C ASN A 89 -10.73 7.64 38.23
N ALA A 90 -10.62 7.64 39.56
CA ALA A 90 -10.25 6.42 40.28
C ALA A 90 -11.31 5.33 40.04
N GLY A 91 -10.88 4.10 39.77
CA GLY A 91 -11.75 2.98 39.48
C GLY A 91 -11.99 2.75 37.99
N ALA A 92 -13.18 2.29 37.61
CA ALA A 92 -13.56 1.93 36.26
C ALA A 92 -13.85 3.15 35.38
N ASN A 93 -13.23 3.19 34.20
CA ASN A 93 -13.40 4.22 33.19
C ASN A 93 -13.71 3.60 31.83
N SER A 94 -14.31 4.38 30.93
CA SER A 94 -14.45 4.04 29.52
C SER A 94 -13.79 5.14 28.70
N VAL A 95 -12.76 4.80 27.90
CA VAL A 95 -12.11 5.75 26.99
C VAL A 95 -12.54 5.46 25.56
N ALA A 96 -12.84 6.50 24.79
CA ALA A 96 -13.25 6.41 23.40
C ALA A 96 -12.15 7.02 22.51
N ILE A 97 -11.77 6.29 21.45
CA ILE A 97 -10.78 6.72 20.45
C ILE A 97 -11.51 6.81 19.11
N GLY A 98 -11.54 7.99 18.55
CA GLY A 98 -12.09 8.31 17.24
C GLY A 98 -11.03 8.52 16.17
N GLU A 99 -11.42 9.17 15.06
CA GLU A 99 -10.54 9.46 13.90
C GLU A 99 -9.80 8.20 13.40
N LEU A 100 -10.55 7.10 13.27
CA LEU A 100 -10.01 5.82 12.84
C LEU A 100 -10.09 5.70 11.32
N PRO A 101 -9.03 5.16 10.67
CA PRO A 101 -9.08 4.88 9.24
C PRO A 101 -10.11 3.81 8.89
N HIS A 102 -10.66 3.86 7.68
CA HIS A 102 -11.67 2.92 7.23
C HIS A 102 -11.14 1.46 7.14
N GLY A 103 -9.85 1.32 6.82
CA GLY A 103 -9.18 0.02 6.69
C GLY A 103 -8.48 -0.45 7.96
N ILE A 104 -8.90 0.03 9.15
CA ILE A 104 -8.32 -0.40 10.42
C ILE A 104 -8.62 -1.89 10.68
N ASP A 105 -7.59 -2.66 11.00
CA ASP A 105 -7.76 -4.02 11.52
C ASP A 105 -8.05 -3.95 13.03
N VAL A 106 -9.34 -4.01 13.35
CA VAL A 106 -9.83 -3.89 14.73
C VAL A 106 -9.32 -5.02 15.63
N ALA A 107 -9.11 -6.22 15.08
CA ALA A 107 -8.66 -7.37 15.85
C ALA A 107 -7.19 -7.25 16.27
N ALA A 108 -6.39 -6.53 15.49
CA ALA A 108 -4.97 -6.32 15.75
C ALA A 108 -4.67 -4.98 16.46
N THR A 109 -5.68 -4.26 16.94
CA THR A 109 -5.47 -3.02 17.70
C THR A 109 -4.95 -3.31 19.12
N SER A 110 -4.09 -2.43 19.63
CA SER A 110 -3.52 -2.51 20.97
C SER A 110 -3.57 -1.14 21.67
N LEU A 111 -4.00 -1.11 22.92
CA LEU A 111 -3.94 0.06 23.78
C LEU A 111 -3.07 -0.25 25.00
N ARG A 112 -1.86 0.29 25.04
CA ARG A 112 -0.89 0.07 26.11
C ARG A 112 -0.80 1.28 27.03
N PRO A 113 -1.05 1.14 28.36
CA PRO A 113 -0.89 2.24 29.27
C PRO A 113 0.59 2.61 29.41
N LEU A 114 0.89 3.89 29.43
CA LEU A 114 2.21 4.46 29.70
C LEU A 114 2.32 4.95 31.15
N THR A 115 1.17 5.14 31.83
CA THR A 115 1.09 5.60 33.22
C THR A 115 0.97 4.38 34.16
N PRO A 116 1.81 4.28 35.20
CA PRO A 116 1.69 3.22 36.21
C PRO A 116 0.33 3.25 36.93
N GLY A 117 -0.14 2.08 37.40
CA GLY A 117 -1.40 1.96 38.12
C GLY A 117 -2.66 2.02 37.24
N VAL A 118 -2.48 1.93 35.91
CA VAL A 118 -3.56 1.87 34.93
C VAL A 118 -3.52 0.51 34.23
N THR A 119 -4.68 -0.15 34.10
CA THR A 119 -4.83 -1.40 33.37
C THR A 119 -5.91 -1.27 32.31
N VAL A 120 -5.70 -1.92 31.16
CA VAL A 120 -6.62 -1.92 30.03
C VAL A 120 -7.33 -3.27 29.97
N GLY A 121 -8.65 -3.23 29.85
CA GLY A 121 -9.51 -4.41 29.80
C GLY A 121 -10.17 -4.63 28.43
N ALA A 122 -11.49 -4.80 28.41
CA ALA A 122 -12.24 -5.13 27.21
C ALA A 122 -12.29 -3.97 26.18
N GLN A 123 -12.25 -4.34 24.93
CA GLN A 123 -12.41 -3.46 23.76
C GLN A 123 -13.78 -3.65 23.13
N ARG A 124 -14.37 -2.56 22.64
CA ARG A 124 -15.58 -2.58 21.81
C ARG A 124 -15.39 -1.65 20.60
N PHE A 125 -15.58 -2.20 19.43
CA PHE A 125 -15.67 -1.39 18.22
C PHE A 125 -17.12 -0.93 17.98
N VAL A 126 -17.30 0.36 17.75
CA VAL A 126 -18.59 0.98 17.44
C VAL A 126 -18.50 1.43 15.99
N ALA A 127 -19.10 0.65 15.09
CA ALA A 127 -19.11 0.99 13.68
C ALA A 127 -19.95 2.26 13.42
N PRO A 128 -19.57 3.10 12.45
CA PRO A 128 -20.34 4.29 12.10
C PRO A 128 -21.73 3.91 11.58
N LEU A 129 -22.63 4.89 11.52
CA LEU A 129 -23.89 4.74 10.82
C LEU A 129 -23.63 4.75 9.31
N GLY A 130 -23.76 3.61 8.66
CA GLY A 130 -23.55 3.44 7.22
C GLY A 130 -24.88 3.31 6.48
N GLY A 131 -25.46 4.36 5.98
CA GLY A 131 -26.68 4.34 5.18
C GLY A 131 -28.01 4.25 5.97
N ALA A 132 -29.12 4.49 5.27
CA ALA A 132 -30.44 4.61 5.85
C ALA A 132 -30.92 3.35 6.59
N ASP A 133 -30.64 2.17 6.04
CA ASP A 133 -31.09 0.90 6.63
C ASP A 133 -30.49 0.66 8.02
N GLN A 134 -29.23 1.06 8.22
CA GLN A 134 -28.57 0.95 9.52
C GLN A 134 -29.10 1.98 10.52
N VAL A 135 -29.46 3.18 10.05
CA VAL A 135 -30.14 4.18 10.87
C VAL A 135 -31.48 3.62 11.33
N PHE A 136 -32.27 3.05 10.42
CA PHE A 136 -33.57 2.45 10.73
C PHE A 136 -33.45 1.30 11.73
N ALA A 137 -32.53 0.37 11.49
CA ALA A 137 -32.29 -0.76 12.40
C ALA A 137 -31.93 -0.30 13.84
N ARG A 138 -31.16 0.75 13.97
CA ARG A 138 -30.74 1.29 15.28
C ARG A 138 -31.75 2.24 15.89
N ALA A 139 -32.71 2.75 15.10
CA ALA A 139 -33.82 3.54 15.57
C ALA A 139 -34.98 2.69 16.14
N ILE A 140 -34.98 1.37 15.94
CA ILE A 140 -35.98 0.47 16.55
C ILE A 140 -35.93 0.63 18.09
N GLY A 141 -37.12 0.81 18.70
CA GLY A 141 -37.29 1.11 20.12
C GLY A 141 -37.13 2.57 20.50
N ARG A 142 -36.84 3.47 19.56
CA ARG A 142 -36.64 4.92 19.79
C ARG A 142 -37.80 5.73 19.28
N ARG A 143 -37.92 6.94 19.81
CA ARG A 143 -38.89 7.94 19.32
C ARG A 143 -38.45 8.52 17.99
N VAL A 144 -39.34 8.45 17.01
CA VAL A 144 -39.11 8.96 15.65
C VAL A 144 -40.29 9.84 15.21
N ALA A 145 -40.00 10.75 14.29
CA ALA A 145 -41.00 11.45 13.48
C ALA A 145 -40.86 10.95 12.03
N VAL A 146 -41.95 10.52 11.44
CA VAL A 146 -42.02 10.03 10.05
C VAL A 146 -42.95 10.93 9.25
N GLU A 147 -42.42 11.52 8.19
CA GLU A 147 -43.19 12.30 7.22
C GLU A 147 -43.59 11.37 6.06
N HIS A 148 -44.83 11.41 5.70
CA HIS A 148 -45.39 10.65 4.58
C HIS A 148 -46.59 11.34 3.97
N THR A 149 -46.99 10.95 2.77
CA THR A 149 -48.15 11.46 2.09
C THR A 149 -49.30 10.45 2.21
N SER A 150 -50.44 10.89 2.73
CA SER A 150 -51.65 10.07 2.84
C SER A 150 -52.87 10.88 2.40
N GLY A 151 -53.66 10.32 1.47
CA GLY A 151 -54.83 10.98 0.91
C GLY A 151 -54.51 12.30 0.18
N GLY A 152 -53.31 12.45 -0.36
CA GLY A 152 -52.85 13.67 -1.05
C GLY A 152 -52.36 14.77 -0.12
N ALA A 153 -52.35 14.57 1.19
CA ALA A 153 -51.84 15.53 2.18
C ALA A 153 -50.58 14.99 2.87
N ARG A 154 -49.57 15.86 3.08
CA ARG A 154 -48.38 15.53 3.87
C ARG A 154 -48.77 15.45 5.35
N GLN A 155 -48.38 14.37 5.98
CA GLN A 155 -48.61 14.08 7.41
C GLN A 155 -47.31 13.74 8.09
N THR A 156 -47.22 14.07 9.39
CA THR A 156 -46.10 13.69 10.26
C THR A 156 -46.65 12.87 11.42
N ASP A 157 -46.19 11.63 11.56
CA ASP A 157 -46.52 10.77 12.68
C ASP A 157 -45.33 10.67 13.64
N ASN A 158 -45.60 10.85 14.91
CA ASN A 158 -44.62 10.70 16.00
C ASN A 158 -44.92 9.43 16.78
N GLY A 159 -43.94 8.59 16.99
CA GLY A 159 -44.10 7.34 17.71
C GLY A 159 -42.79 6.65 18.04
N ILE A 160 -42.88 5.45 18.61
CA ILE A 160 -41.73 4.59 18.80
C ILE A 160 -41.62 3.67 17.58
N LEU A 161 -40.47 3.64 16.91
CA LEU A 161 -40.23 2.73 15.80
C LEU A 161 -40.15 1.29 16.33
N VAL A 162 -41.07 0.43 15.91
CA VAL A 162 -41.13 -0.97 16.35
C VAL A 162 -40.48 -1.91 15.34
N ALA A 163 -40.63 -1.61 14.05
CA ALA A 163 -40.02 -2.39 12.98
C ALA A 163 -39.72 -1.51 11.77
N ALA A 164 -38.68 -1.89 11.03
CA ALA A 164 -38.29 -1.33 9.75
C ALA A 164 -38.00 -2.48 8.77
N GLY A 165 -38.51 -2.40 7.56
CA GLY A 165 -38.37 -3.40 6.48
C GLY A 165 -39.08 -2.89 5.25
N ASP A 166 -40.10 -3.58 4.75
CA ASP A 166 -40.96 -3.15 3.63
C ASP A 166 -41.86 -1.96 4.01
N GLY A 167 -41.45 -1.14 4.95
CA GLY A 167 -42.10 0.01 5.54
C GLY A 167 -41.71 0.16 7.01
N LEU A 168 -42.28 1.19 7.63
CA LEU A 168 -42.02 1.52 9.05
C LEU A 168 -43.28 1.18 9.89
N THR A 169 -43.07 0.52 11.02
CA THR A 169 -44.15 0.29 12.00
C THR A 169 -43.91 1.15 13.22
N LEU A 170 -44.85 2.06 13.52
CA LEU A 170 -44.79 2.94 14.68
C LEU A 170 -45.80 2.52 15.74
N ALA A 171 -45.36 2.50 16.99
CA ALA A 171 -46.26 2.51 18.15
C ALA A 171 -46.60 3.97 18.48
N LEU A 172 -47.87 4.35 18.30
CA LEU A 172 -48.34 5.70 18.56
C LEU A 172 -48.63 5.93 20.04
N PRO A 173 -48.65 7.19 20.51
CA PRO A 173 -48.95 7.52 21.91
C PRO A 173 -50.33 7.08 22.40
N ASP A 174 -51.28 6.87 21.50
CA ASP A 174 -52.65 6.39 21.78
C ASP A 174 -52.76 4.86 21.87
N GLY A 175 -51.62 4.13 21.79
CA GLY A 175 -51.53 2.67 21.89
C GLY A 175 -51.77 1.91 20.59
N ARG A 176 -52.04 2.61 19.47
CA ARG A 176 -52.20 1.96 18.16
C ARG A 176 -50.87 1.72 17.50
N TYR A 177 -50.81 0.70 16.63
CA TYR A 177 -49.70 0.50 15.71
C TYR A 177 -50.08 1.04 14.34
N LYS A 178 -49.22 1.86 13.74
CA LYS A 178 -49.37 2.40 12.38
C LYS A 178 -48.25 1.87 11.49
N VAL A 179 -48.61 1.27 10.35
CA VAL A 179 -47.67 0.85 9.33
C VAL A 179 -47.68 1.86 8.21
N ILE A 180 -46.54 2.44 7.91
CA ILE A 180 -46.29 3.41 6.85
C ILE A 180 -45.39 2.70 5.82
N ARG A 181 -45.94 2.39 4.64
CA ARG A 181 -45.19 1.67 3.59
C ARG A 181 -44.30 2.59 2.78
N GLU A 182 -44.80 3.78 2.46
CA GLU A 182 -44.07 4.81 1.73
C GLU A 182 -43.94 6.04 2.62
N PHE A 183 -42.74 6.56 2.76
CA PHE A 183 -42.44 7.73 3.59
C PHE A 183 -41.43 8.64 2.89
N ASP A 184 -41.56 9.93 3.13
CA ASP A 184 -40.71 10.97 2.56
C ASP A 184 -39.43 11.13 3.41
N SER A 185 -39.56 11.10 4.74
CA SER A 185 -38.45 11.23 5.67
C SER A 185 -38.70 10.52 7.00
N LEU A 186 -37.60 10.12 7.69
CA LEU A 186 -37.62 9.67 9.07
C LEU A 186 -36.60 10.49 9.89
N SER A 187 -37.05 11.10 10.96
CA SER A 187 -36.23 11.82 11.92
C SER A 187 -36.19 11.06 13.25
N VAL A 188 -34.99 10.72 13.74
CA VAL A 188 -34.84 10.12 15.07
C VAL A 188 -34.82 11.24 16.11
N LEU A 189 -35.82 11.24 17.01
CA LEU A 189 -36.00 12.30 18.01
C LEU A 189 -35.17 12.05 19.28
N ASP A 190 -34.85 10.79 19.58
CA ASP A 190 -34.00 10.39 20.68
C ASP A 190 -32.64 9.93 20.10
N THR A 191 -31.69 10.87 20.09
CA THR A 191 -30.33 10.62 19.57
C THR A 191 -29.36 10.16 20.65
N ALA A 192 -29.76 10.07 21.91
CA ALA A 192 -28.91 9.60 22.99
C ALA A 192 -28.38 8.19 22.68
N ASN A 193 -27.06 8.00 22.74
CA ASN A 193 -26.38 6.74 22.43
C ASN A 193 -26.54 6.24 20.96
N LEU A 194 -26.94 7.09 20.00
CA LEU A 194 -26.69 6.76 18.61
C LEU A 194 -25.19 6.86 18.35
N PRO A 195 -24.58 5.89 17.62
CA PRO A 195 -23.21 6.05 17.19
C PRO A 195 -23.07 7.29 16.32
N GLY A 196 -21.95 7.99 16.46
CA GLY A 196 -21.61 9.10 15.57
C GLY A 196 -21.43 8.67 14.11
N ALA A 197 -21.20 9.63 13.24
CA ALA A 197 -20.89 9.39 11.83
C ALA A 197 -19.54 8.68 11.63
N GLU A 198 -18.68 8.68 12.64
CA GLU A 198 -17.33 8.13 12.58
C GLU A 198 -17.19 6.86 13.42
N PRO A 199 -16.31 5.91 12.99
CA PRO A 199 -16.01 4.72 13.77
C PRO A 199 -15.29 5.09 15.07
N GLN A 200 -15.56 4.35 16.14
CA GLN A 200 -14.92 4.54 17.45
C GLN A 200 -14.49 3.20 18.04
N LEU A 201 -13.35 3.21 18.71
CA LEU A 201 -12.93 2.13 19.62
C LEU A 201 -13.13 2.59 21.06
N ARG A 202 -13.89 1.81 21.84
CA ARG A 202 -14.10 2.05 23.28
C ARG A 202 -13.38 0.98 24.09
N TRP A 203 -12.60 1.42 25.06
CA TRP A 203 -11.83 0.56 25.95
C TRP A 203 -12.27 0.72 27.40
N GLN A 204 -12.42 -0.39 28.11
CA GLN A 204 -12.58 -0.38 29.56
C GLN A 204 -11.20 -0.24 30.20
N VAL A 205 -11.06 0.74 31.08
CA VAL A 205 -9.79 1.07 31.72
C VAL A 205 -10.00 1.14 33.21
N GLN A 206 -9.12 0.54 34.00
CA GLN A 206 -9.13 0.61 35.45
C GLN A 206 -7.95 1.45 35.91
N ALA A 207 -8.21 2.51 36.69
CA ALA A 207 -7.19 3.39 37.25
C ALA A 207 -7.18 3.31 38.77
N GLN A 208 -5.99 3.21 39.39
CA GLN A 208 -5.84 3.19 40.85
C GLN A 208 -6.12 4.58 41.48
N GLY A 209 -5.90 5.67 40.74
CA GLY A 209 -6.13 7.04 41.16
C GLY A 209 -6.71 7.89 40.04
N ALA A 210 -7.29 9.03 40.39
CA ALA A 210 -7.75 10.02 39.42
C ALA A 210 -6.58 10.85 38.90
N GLY A 211 -6.62 11.25 37.63
CA GLY A 211 -5.62 12.12 37.00
C GLY A 211 -5.41 11.84 35.52
N ALA A 212 -4.45 12.56 34.93
CA ALA A 212 -4.05 12.36 33.54
C ALA A 212 -3.28 11.05 33.37
N ALA A 213 -3.67 10.25 32.38
CA ALA A 213 -3.01 9.00 32.02
C ALA A 213 -2.65 8.96 30.54
N GLY A 214 -1.40 8.60 30.24
CA GLY A 214 -0.89 8.42 28.90
C GLY A 214 -1.09 6.98 28.43
N PHE A 215 -1.38 6.83 27.13
CA PHE A 215 -1.54 5.55 26.47
C PHE A 215 -0.84 5.58 25.12
N ARG A 216 -0.32 4.43 24.69
CA ARG A 216 0.08 4.19 23.30
C ARG A 216 -0.96 3.33 22.63
N PHE A 217 -1.58 3.87 21.61
CA PHE A 217 -2.51 3.19 20.74
C PHE A 217 -1.80 2.77 19.47
N GLU A 218 -1.84 1.49 19.15
CA GLU A 218 -1.16 0.89 18.01
C GLU A 218 -2.16 0.07 17.20
N TYR A 219 -2.12 0.24 15.88
CA TYR A 219 -3.01 -0.49 14.98
C TYR A 219 -2.45 -0.60 13.56
N PRO A 220 -2.69 -1.73 12.87
CA PRO A 220 -2.50 -1.83 11.44
C PRO A 220 -3.71 -1.28 10.69
N THR A 221 -3.45 -0.74 9.50
CA THR A 221 -4.49 -0.24 8.60
C THR A 221 -4.09 -0.40 7.15
N GLY A 222 -5.07 -0.57 6.26
CA GLY A 222 -4.92 -0.34 4.83
C GLY A 222 -5.11 1.13 4.47
N GLY A 223 -5.17 1.42 3.18
CA GLY A 223 -5.36 2.77 2.66
C GLY A 223 -4.11 3.62 2.63
N LEU A 224 -2.95 3.08 2.98
CA LEU A 224 -1.65 3.73 2.92
C LEU A 224 -0.66 2.86 2.17
N ALA A 225 0.07 3.45 1.22
CA ALA A 225 1.11 2.78 0.46
C ALA A 225 2.15 3.79 -0.03
N TRP A 226 3.33 3.32 -0.38
CA TRP A 226 4.34 4.15 -1.00
C TRP A 226 5.11 3.37 -2.07
N ARG A 227 5.76 4.10 -2.99
CA ARG A 227 6.76 3.56 -3.91
C ARG A 227 7.88 4.56 -4.15
N ALA A 228 9.03 4.08 -4.62
CA ALA A 228 10.09 4.95 -5.06
C ALA A 228 9.86 5.45 -6.50
N GLU A 229 10.30 6.69 -6.74
CA GLU A 229 10.37 7.32 -8.04
C GLU A 229 11.76 7.92 -8.21
N TYR A 230 12.42 7.61 -9.30
CA TYR A 230 13.76 8.09 -9.59
C TYR A 230 13.77 8.97 -10.83
N VAL A 231 14.67 9.93 -10.84
CA VAL A 231 14.95 10.76 -11.99
C VAL A 231 16.46 10.70 -12.25
N GLY A 232 16.82 10.11 -13.38
CA GLY A 232 18.18 10.07 -13.90
C GLY A 232 18.36 11.13 -14.99
N ARG A 233 19.40 11.94 -14.92
CA ARG A 233 19.80 12.87 -15.98
C ARG A 233 21.21 12.56 -16.43
N LEU A 234 21.36 12.22 -17.69
CA LEU A 234 22.67 12.05 -18.31
C LEU A 234 23.33 13.42 -18.48
N ALA A 235 24.64 13.48 -18.30
CA ALA A 235 25.40 14.69 -18.59
C ALA A 235 25.48 14.90 -20.10
N ASP A 236 25.42 16.17 -20.54
CA ASP A 236 25.50 16.55 -21.96
C ASP A 236 26.82 16.06 -22.56
N GLY A 237 26.75 15.50 -23.76
CA GLY A 237 27.91 15.09 -24.55
C GLY A 237 28.71 13.92 -23.97
N ALA A 238 28.10 13.11 -23.11
CA ALA A 238 28.73 11.93 -22.57
C ALA A 238 28.89 10.86 -23.67
N ASP A 239 30.16 10.51 -23.96
CA ASP A 239 30.48 9.35 -24.80
C ASP A 239 29.91 8.06 -24.20
N ALA A 240 29.70 7.04 -25.04
CA ALA A 240 29.10 5.76 -24.62
C ALA A 240 29.80 5.14 -23.41
N ASP A 241 31.13 5.25 -23.32
CA ASP A 241 31.96 4.68 -22.27
C ASP A 241 32.29 5.65 -21.11
N ALA A 242 31.89 6.93 -21.23
CA ALA A 242 32.19 8.00 -20.25
C ALA A 242 30.93 8.72 -19.77
N CYS A 243 29.81 8.01 -19.69
CA CYS A 243 28.57 8.61 -19.25
C CYS A 243 28.56 8.88 -17.74
N SER A 244 27.89 9.96 -17.34
CA SER A 244 27.63 10.33 -15.95
C SER A 244 26.13 10.57 -15.77
N LEU A 245 25.53 9.92 -14.77
CA LEU A 245 24.11 9.99 -14.47
C LEU A 245 23.89 10.73 -13.16
N ALA A 246 23.30 11.92 -13.20
CA ALA A 246 22.78 12.58 -12.00
C ALA A 246 21.49 11.87 -11.57
N LEU A 247 21.45 11.33 -10.35
CA LEU A 247 20.34 10.54 -9.85
C LEU A 247 19.65 11.20 -8.66
N SER A 248 18.34 11.36 -8.73
CA SER A 248 17.48 11.81 -7.63
C SER A 248 16.44 10.73 -7.31
N GLY A 249 16.21 10.48 -6.03
CA GLY A 249 15.21 9.51 -5.56
C GLY A 249 14.16 10.16 -4.67
N TYR A 250 12.91 9.77 -4.87
CA TYR A 250 11.75 10.27 -4.14
C TYR A 250 10.87 9.12 -3.68
N ALA A 251 10.20 9.31 -2.54
CA ALA A 251 9.08 8.47 -2.14
C ALA A 251 7.78 9.17 -2.53
N MET A 252 6.90 8.45 -3.18
CA MET A 252 5.52 8.83 -3.42
C MET A 252 4.66 8.12 -2.39
N VAL A 253 4.05 8.86 -1.47
CA VAL A 253 3.23 8.32 -0.37
C VAL A 253 1.77 8.66 -0.64
N ALA A 254 0.93 7.64 -0.79
CA ALA A 254 -0.51 7.80 -1.00
C ALA A 254 -1.27 7.54 0.31
N ASN A 255 -2.19 8.45 0.66
CA ASN A 255 -3.12 8.28 1.77
C ASN A 255 -4.57 8.24 1.25
N ARG A 256 -5.20 7.08 1.31
CA ARG A 256 -6.62 6.80 1.00
C ARG A 256 -7.31 6.11 2.18
N SER A 257 -6.76 6.26 3.38
CA SER A 257 -7.23 5.56 4.59
C SER A 257 -8.59 6.04 5.12
N GLY A 258 -9.07 7.18 4.62
CA GLY A 258 -10.27 7.84 5.14
C GLY A 258 -9.99 8.81 6.29
N THR A 259 -8.75 8.86 6.79
CA THR A 259 -8.35 9.80 7.84
C THR A 259 -7.09 10.58 7.44
N ARG A 260 -6.88 11.72 8.07
CA ARG A 260 -5.69 12.55 7.93
C ARG A 260 -4.70 12.23 9.05
N PHE A 261 -3.42 12.43 8.81
CA PHE A 261 -2.38 12.33 9.82
C PHE A 261 -1.58 13.63 9.80
N ASP A 262 -1.82 14.48 10.79
CA ASP A 262 -1.14 15.76 10.90
C ASP A 262 0.16 15.60 11.66
N ASP A 263 1.20 16.32 11.21
CA ASP A 263 2.51 16.36 11.84
C ASP A 263 3.00 14.95 12.24
N ALA A 264 2.94 14.01 11.31
CA ALA A 264 3.28 12.60 11.51
C ALA A 264 4.76 12.32 11.24
N ALA A 265 5.39 11.51 12.07
CA ALA A 265 6.70 10.93 11.78
C ALA A 265 6.52 9.71 10.87
N LEU A 266 7.22 9.69 9.74
CA LEU A 266 7.09 8.64 8.73
C LEU A 266 8.32 7.75 8.68
N THR A 267 8.09 6.45 8.71
CA THR A 267 9.05 5.41 8.35
C THR A 267 8.50 4.67 7.12
N LEU A 268 9.25 4.71 6.02
CA LEU A 268 8.90 3.99 4.79
C LEU A 268 9.62 2.65 4.79
N VAL A 269 8.88 1.56 4.70
CA VAL A 269 9.42 0.19 4.72
C VAL A 269 9.36 -0.39 3.32
N ALA A 270 10.52 -0.70 2.74
CA ALA A 270 10.61 -1.33 1.43
C ALA A 270 10.43 -2.86 1.59
N GLY A 271 9.39 -3.39 0.99
CA GLY A 271 8.95 -4.78 1.04
C GLY A 271 7.50 -4.92 1.49
N GLU A 272 6.94 -6.09 1.27
CA GLU A 272 5.57 -6.43 1.68
C GLU A 272 5.60 -7.43 2.83
N PRO A 273 4.93 -7.14 3.96
CA PRO A 273 4.83 -8.10 5.04
C PRO A 273 3.90 -9.25 4.66
N ASN A 274 4.28 -10.47 5.03
CA ASN A 274 3.37 -11.61 4.89
C ASN A 274 2.23 -11.44 5.89
N ARG A 275 1.01 -11.22 5.39
CA ARG A 275 -0.21 -11.04 6.18
C ARG A 275 -1.12 -12.26 6.00
N GLN A 276 -1.79 -12.65 7.08
CA GLN A 276 -2.89 -13.61 7.01
C GLN A 276 -4.18 -12.81 6.75
N PRO A 277 -4.75 -12.80 5.55
CA PRO A 277 -6.04 -12.14 5.33
C PRO A 277 -7.14 -12.88 6.10
N GLU A 278 -7.99 -12.16 6.78
CA GLU A 278 -9.09 -12.70 7.59
C GLU A 278 -10.10 -13.54 6.77
N SER A 279 -10.04 -13.45 5.45
CA SER A 279 -10.97 -14.06 4.50
C SER A 279 -10.41 -15.21 3.66
N ALA A 280 -9.22 -15.74 3.92
CA ALA A 280 -8.61 -16.77 3.07
C ALA A 280 -9.16 -18.20 3.33
N LYS A 281 -10.49 -18.39 3.28
CA LYS A 281 -11.08 -19.74 3.21
C LYS A 281 -11.15 -20.32 1.79
N TYR A 282 -10.84 -19.55 0.75
CA TYR A 282 -10.92 -19.99 -0.64
C TYR A 282 -9.79 -19.42 -1.52
N ALA A 283 -8.54 -19.71 -1.19
CA ALA A 283 -7.48 -19.63 -2.18
C ALA A 283 -6.47 -20.74 -1.89
N ARG A 284 -6.62 -21.83 -2.61
CA ARG A 284 -5.61 -22.88 -2.71
C ARG A 284 -4.76 -22.62 -3.94
N ASP A 285 -3.46 -22.82 -3.75
CA ASP A 285 -2.41 -22.97 -4.75
C ASP A 285 -1.90 -21.70 -5.43
N GLY A 286 -0.76 -21.20 -4.95
CA GLY A 286 0.06 -20.18 -5.58
C GLY A 286 1.46 -20.15 -4.97
N TYR A 287 2.41 -20.51 -5.76
CA TYR A 287 3.87 -20.52 -5.69
C TYR A 287 4.46 -19.41 -4.78
N ALA A 288 5.34 -19.78 -3.86
CA ALA A 288 6.12 -18.88 -3.02
C ALA A 288 7.49 -18.58 -3.69
N PRO A 289 7.91 -17.31 -3.79
CA PRO A 289 9.26 -16.97 -4.30
C PRO A 289 10.34 -17.15 -3.21
N PRO A 290 11.60 -17.38 -3.60
CA PRO A 290 12.71 -17.62 -2.69
C PRO A 290 13.22 -16.32 -2.03
N PRO A 291 13.86 -16.39 -0.84
CA PRO A 291 14.34 -15.23 -0.08
C PRO A 291 15.62 -14.62 -0.67
N PRO A 292 15.78 -13.28 -0.60
CA PRO A 292 16.97 -12.57 -1.10
C PRO A 292 18.14 -12.54 -0.09
N PRO A 293 19.38 -12.30 -0.55
CA PRO A 293 20.58 -12.29 0.28
C PRO A 293 20.82 -10.98 1.05
N ARG A 294 21.65 -11.05 2.09
CA ARG A 294 21.92 -10.00 3.08
C ARG A 294 23.06 -9.05 2.68
N ALA A 295 22.92 -7.75 2.94
CA ALA A 295 24.02 -6.78 2.95
C ALA A 295 23.86 -5.65 3.98
N MET A 296 24.97 -5.07 4.46
CA MET A 296 25.06 -4.10 5.55
C MET A 296 25.37 -2.66 5.09
N ALA A 297 25.06 -1.68 5.97
CA ALA A 297 24.91 -0.24 5.78
C ALA A 297 25.97 0.66 6.44
N GLN A 298 25.97 1.98 6.07
CA GLN A 298 26.15 3.20 6.89
C GLN A 298 26.36 4.42 5.97
N ALA A 299 26.08 5.64 6.27
CA ALA A 299 25.14 6.56 6.88
C ALA A 299 25.60 8.02 6.63
N ALA A 300 24.72 8.97 6.51
CA ALA A 300 24.82 10.36 6.93
C ALA A 300 23.45 11.06 6.77
N SER A 301 23.14 12.02 7.62
CA SER A 301 21.82 12.55 8.01
C SER A 301 20.91 13.00 6.87
N MET A 302 20.16 12.10 6.42
CA MET A 302 19.05 12.01 5.50
C MET A 302 18.20 10.86 5.97
N PRO A 303 17.13 10.46 5.33
CA PRO A 303 16.34 9.34 5.82
C PRO A 303 17.26 8.28 6.37
N VAL A 304 17.21 8.05 7.68
CA VAL A 304 18.11 7.10 8.33
C VAL A 304 17.65 5.73 7.91
N GLN A 305 18.32 5.18 6.92
CA GLN A 305 18.08 3.82 6.52
C GLN A 305 18.51 2.87 7.63
N ARG A 306 17.58 2.02 8.05
CA ARG A 306 17.86 0.95 9.02
C ARG A 306 17.26 -0.36 8.56
N ARG A 307 17.79 -1.46 9.05
CA ARG A 307 17.13 -2.76 8.90
C ARG A 307 15.92 -2.83 9.84
N SER A 308 14.80 -3.29 9.29
CA SER A 308 13.61 -3.64 10.05
C SER A 308 13.30 -5.11 9.78
N GLY A 309 13.95 -6.01 10.52
CA GLY A 309 13.94 -7.43 10.19
C GLY A 309 14.63 -7.71 8.85
N GLU A 310 13.94 -8.32 7.92
CA GLU A 310 14.41 -8.59 6.55
C GLU A 310 14.17 -7.40 5.60
N TYR A 311 13.54 -6.31 6.06
CA TYR A 311 13.18 -5.14 5.25
C TYR A 311 14.18 -3.99 5.43
N HIS A 312 14.21 -3.09 4.46
CA HIS A 312 14.87 -1.80 4.58
C HIS A 312 13.84 -0.73 4.96
N ALA A 313 14.12 -0.01 6.04
CA ALA A 313 13.29 1.09 6.52
C ALA A 313 14.03 2.41 6.33
N TYR A 314 13.30 3.42 5.88
CA TYR A 314 13.76 4.79 5.64
C TYR A 314 12.99 5.71 6.57
N ASP A 315 13.62 6.16 7.65
CA ASP A 315 13.03 7.13 8.56
C ASP A 315 13.16 8.52 7.92
N LEU A 316 12.05 9.13 7.53
CA LEU A 316 12.05 10.46 6.92
C LEU A 316 12.42 11.53 7.95
N PRO A 317 13.24 12.51 7.58
CA PRO A 317 13.59 13.60 8.49
C PRO A 317 12.37 14.51 8.71
N GLY A 318 12.18 14.93 9.96
CA GLY A 318 11.09 15.82 10.31
C GLY A 318 9.74 15.12 10.39
N ARG A 319 8.71 15.90 10.23
CA ARG A 319 7.32 15.47 10.35
C ARG A 319 6.54 16.00 9.14
N THR A 320 5.51 15.28 8.73
CA THR A 320 4.78 15.55 7.49
C THR A 320 3.27 15.42 7.72
N ASP A 321 2.52 16.31 7.09
CA ASP A 321 1.06 16.20 7.03
C ASP A 321 0.67 15.27 5.88
N LEU A 322 -0.10 14.23 6.19
CA LEU A 322 -0.67 13.33 5.19
C LEU A 322 -2.19 13.54 5.14
N ALA A 323 -2.63 14.43 4.28
CA ALA A 323 -4.06 14.65 4.07
C ALA A 323 -4.73 13.41 3.46
N ASN A 324 -5.98 13.12 3.87
CA ASN A 324 -6.75 12.07 3.24
C ASN A 324 -7.01 12.40 1.76
N GLY A 325 -6.78 11.45 0.88
CA GLY A 325 -6.93 11.63 -0.56
C GLY A 325 -5.70 12.20 -1.26
N ALA A 326 -4.63 12.58 -0.53
CA ALA A 326 -3.42 13.16 -1.09
C ALA A 326 -2.39 12.10 -1.51
N ILE A 327 -1.49 12.53 -2.39
CA ILE A 327 -0.23 11.86 -2.71
C ILE A 327 0.88 12.85 -2.42
N GLU A 328 1.73 12.52 -1.46
CA GLU A 328 2.87 13.33 -1.07
C GLU A 328 4.15 12.82 -1.73
N ARG A 329 4.99 13.76 -2.18
CA ARG A 329 6.31 13.45 -2.74
C ARG A 329 7.41 13.93 -1.80
N VAL A 330 8.19 13.01 -1.26
CA VAL A 330 9.25 13.29 -0.29
C VAL A 330 10.59 12.78 -0.84
N ALA A 331 11.68 13.53 -0.64
CA ALA A 331 13.01 13.06 -1.05
C ALA A 331 13.42 11.82 -0.24
N LEU A 332 13.90 10.78 -0.93
CA LEU A 332 14.47 9.58 -0.31
C LEU A 332 15.95 9.78 0.08
N PHE A 333 16.68 10.55 -0.71
CA PHE A 333 18.08 10.87 -0.46
C PHE A 333 18.46 12.16 -1.20
N GLU A 334 19.58 12.75 -0.80
CA GLU A 334 20.16 13.91 -1.50
C GLU A 334 20.46 13.57 -2.96
N PRO A 335 20.19 14.49 -3.91
CA PRO A 335 20.54 14.28 -5.29
C PRO A 335 22.03 13.94 -5.45
N ILE A 336 22.31 12.88 -6.17
CA ILE A 336 23.65 12.42 -6.48
C ILE A 336 24.05 13.07 -7.81
N PRO A 337 25.09 13.91 -7.85
CA PRO A 337 25.38 14.70 -9.05
C PRO A 337 25.98 13.89 -10.20
N GLY A 338 26.56 12.73 -9.93
CA GLY A 338 27.17 11.89 -10.96
C GLY A 338 27.39 10.48 -10.49
N VAL A 339 26.74 9.53 -11.14
CA VAL A 339 26.97 8.09 -11.05
C VAL A 339 27.64 7.67 -12.35
N ALA A 340 28.81 7.04 -12.27
CA ALA A 340 29.49 6.54 -13.47
C ALA A 340 28.61 5.49 -14.14
N CYS A 341 28.37 5.63 -15.44
CA CYS A 341 27.48 4.77 -16.22
C CYS A 341 28.11 4.37 -17.55
N LYS A 342 27.46 3.45 -18.26
CA LYS A 342 27.73 3.08 -19.65
C LYS A 342 26.43 3.18 -20.44
N ARG A 343 26.47 3.75 -21.64
CA ARG A 343 25.38 3.70 -22.61
C ARG A 343 25.68 2.59 -23.61
N SER A 344 24.70 1.77 -23.91
CA SER A 344 24.84 0.69 -24.87
C SER A 344 23.56 0.52 -25.70
N HIS A 345 23.70 -0.18 -26.82
CA HIS A 345 22.59 -0.61 -27.65
C HIS A 345 22.55 -2.13 -27.64
N GLU A 346 21.39 -2.71 -27.39
CA GLU A 346 21.25 -4.15 -27.28
C GLU A 346 20.07 -4.64 -28.12
N THR A 347 20.24 -5.76 -28.82
CA THR A 347 19.14 -6.47 -29.47
C THR A 347 19.08 -7.90 -29.00
N GLN A 348 17.87 -8.38 -28.76
CA GLN A 348 17.59 -9.75 -28.33
C GLN A 348 16.29 -10.23 -28.98
N PRO A 349 16.24 -11.44 -29.55
CA PRO A 349 15.00 -11.98 -30.09
C PRO A 349 14.00 -12.24 -28.98
N GLU A 350 12.74 -11.92 -29.23
CA GLU A 350 11.67 -12.24 -28.30
C GLU A 350 11.50 -13.76 -28.19
N MET A 351 11.78 -14.29 -27.00
CA MET A 351 11.70 -15.71 -26.71
C MET A 351 11.48 -15.97 -25.23
N SER A 352 10.56 -16.88 -24.92
CA SER A 352 10.42 -17.40 -23.55
C SER A 352 11.50 -18.46 -23.30
N ILE A 353 12.46 -18.17 -22.44
CA ILE A 353 13.57 -19.06 -22.11
C ILE A 353 13.20 -19.90 -20.88
N TRP A 354 13.38 -21.21 -21.02
CA TRP A 354 13.22 -22.18 -19.95
C TRP A 354 14.25 -23.30 -20.09
N ALA A 355 14.60 -23.98 -19.02
CA ALA A 355 15.51 -25.13 -19.09
C ALA A 355 14.71 -26.37 -19.51
N PRO A 356 14.85 -26.85 -20.76
CA PRO A 356 14.09 -28.00 -21.22
C PRO A 356 14.56 -29.28 -20.53
N PRO A 357 13.65 -30.20 -20.16
CA PRO A 357 14.01 -31.47 -19.53
C PRO A 357 14.66 -32.45 -20.51
N ARG A 358 14.61 -32.16 -21.81
CA ARG A 358 15.21 -32.91 -22.91
C ARG A 358 15.60 -31.97 -24.04
N PRO A 359 16.56 -32.37 -24.91
CA PRO A 359 16.97 -31.58 -26.06
C PRO A 359 15.80 -31.27 -27.00
N LEU A 360 15.64 -30.01 -27.38
CA LEU A 360 14.55 -29.55 -28.26
C LEU A 360 15.00 -29.63 -29.72
N ILE A 361 14.56 -30.66 -30.43
CA ILE A 361 14.90 -30.88 -31.83
C ILE A 361 13.85 -30.39 -32.83
N GLU A 362 12.79 -29.77 -32.38
CA GLU A 362 11.73 -29.19 -33.21
C GLU A 362 12.27 -27.98 -34.01
N PRO A 363 12.20 -28.01 -35.36
CA PRO A 363 12.74 -26.93 -36.18
C PRO A 363 12.13 -25.55 -35.88
N GLY A 364 10.85 -25.50 -35.52
CA GLY A 364 10.15 -24.25 -35.29
C GLY A 364 10.52 -23.51 -34.00
N TYR A 365 11.30 -24.11 -33.08
CA TYR A 365 11.69 -23.50 -31.82
C TYR A 365 13.02 -22.71 -31.95
N ASN A 366 12.99 -21.49 -32.45
CA ASN A 366 14.18 -20.71 -32.81
C ASN A 366 14.15 -19.22 -32.41
N GLY A 367 13.17 -18.79 -31.61
CA GLY A 367 12.94 -17.37 -31.30
C GLY A 367 12.31 -16.58 -32.45
N SER A 368 12.06 -15.32 -32.26
CA SER A 368 11.59 -14.44 -33.32
C SER A 368 12.62 -14.30 -34.42
N THR A 369 12.14 -14.25 -35.67
CA THR A 369 12.95 -13.99 -36.89
C THR A 369 12.41 -12.73 -37.57
N GLY A 370 13.21 -12.16 -38.48
CA GLY A 370 12.91 -10.87 -39.10
C GLY A 370 13.38 -9.70 -38.25
N SER A 371 12.72 -8.57 -38.39
CA SER A 371 13.09 -7.33 -37.70
C SER A 371 12.98 -7.44 -36.19
N GLN A 372 14.04 -7.05 -35.49
CA GLN A 372 14.14 -6.99 -34.04
C GLN A 372 14.40 -5.55 -33.61
N PRO A 373 13.82 -5.08 -32.48
CA PRO A 373 14.14 -3.78 -31.94
C PRO A 373 15.58 -3.75 -31.40
N VAL A 374 16.21 -2.59 -31.47
CA VAL A 374 17.48 -2.31 -30.80
C VAL A 374 17.18 -1.40 -29.62
N ALA A 375 17.33 -1.90 -28.41
CA ALA A 375 17.07 -1.17 -27.18
C ALA A 375 18.24 -0.22 -26.86
N ALA A 376 17.92 1.00 -26.41
CA ALA A 376 18.88 1.89 -25.79
C ALA A 376 18.93 1.58 -24.28
N VAL A 377 20.12 1.32 -23.76
CA VAL A 377 20.35 0.84 -22.40
C VAL A 377 21.31 1.76 -21.66
N VAL A 378 21.03 2.02 -20.38
CA VAL A 378 21.93 2.70 -19.45
C VAL A 378 22.27 1.73 -18.31
N GLU A 379 23.56 1.47 -18.11
CA GLU A 379 24.08 0.55 -17.11
C GLU A 379 24.98 1.26 -16.13
N PHE A 380 24.85 0.94 -14.84
CA PHE A 380 25.71 1.46 -13.78
C PHE A 380 25.75 0.54 -12.58
N ALA A 381 26.86 0.55 -11.85
CA ALA A 381 26.99 -0.24 -10.64
C ALA A 381 26.49 0.53 -9.42
N ASN A 382 25.71 -0.12 -8.57
CA ASN A 382 25.27 0.46 -7.29
C ASN A 382 26.38 0.35 -6.23
N THR A 383 27.55 0.94 -6.51
CA THR A 383 28.72 0.93 -5.63
C THR A 383 29.13 2.33 -5.21
N GLU A 384 29.83 2.45 -4.09
CA GLU A 384 30.40 3.74 -3.64
C GLU A 384 31.41 4.30 -4.65
N GLN A 385 32.16 3.43 -5.34
CA GLN A 385 33.12 3.84 -6.38
C GLN A 385 32.42 4.47 -7.60
N ALA A 386 31.24 3.98 -7.95
CA ALA A 386 30.41 4.57 -8.99
C ALA A 386 29.64 5.82 -8.51
N GLY A 387 29.73 6.18 -7.22
CA GLY A 387 29.07 7.34 -6.63
C GLY A 387 27.72 7.04 -5.98
N LEU A 388 27.32 5.77 -5.81
CA LEU A 388 26.01 5.36 -5.28
C LEU A 388 26.13 4.53 -3.99
N GLY A 389 26.25 3.22 -4.03
CA GLY A 389 26.57 2.35 -2.88
C GLY A 389 25.48 2.26 -1.79
N ARG A 390 24.21 2.34 -2.14
CA ARG A 390 23.09 2.26 -1.19
C ARG A 390 21.98 1.35 -1.69
N PRO A 391 21.21 0.67 -0.82
CA PRO A 391 20.02 -0.03 -1.24
C PRO A 391 19.01 0.94 -1.88
N LEU A 392 18.48 0.56 -3.04
CA LEU A 392 17.45 1.29 -3.76
C LEU A 392 16.14 0.49 -3.71
N PRO A 393 15.06 1.05 -3.16
CA PRO A 393 13.74 0.45 -3.23
C PRO A 393 13.25 0.24 -4.67
N GLU A 394 12.38 -0.74 -4.86
CA GLU A 394 11.66 -0.91 -6.11
C GLU A 394 10.91 0.36 -6.50
N GLY A 395 10.98 0.71 -7.78
CA GLY A 395 10.33 1.92 -8.28
C GLY A 395 10.50 2.13 -9.76
N ARG A 396 10.04 3.27 -10.24
CA ARG A 396 10.17 3.70 -11.62
C ARG A 396 11.33 4.69 -11.76
N VAL A 397 12.14 4.50 -12.78
CA VAL A 397 13.23 5.43 -13.15
C VAL A 397 12.87 6.10 -14.45
N ARG A 398 12.84 7.42 -14.47
CA ARG A 398 12.73 8.25 -15.68
C ARG A 398 14.10 8.79 -16.04
N VAL A 399 14.52 8.57 -17.28
CA VAL A 399 15.85 8.97 -17.76
C VAL A 399 15.72 10.09 -18.78
N PHE A 400 16.57 11.09 -18.63
CA PHE A 400 16.66 12.26 -19.51
C PHE A 400 18.09 12.42 -20.00
N ASP A 401 18.24 12.96 -21.22
CA ASP A 401 19.49 13.45 -21.78
C ASP A 401 19.34 14.96 -21.97
N GLY A 402 20.03 15.75 -21.13
CA GLY A 402 19.70 17.16 -21.00
C GLY A 402 18.23 17.36 -20.63
N ASP A 403 17.45 18.02 -21.52
CA ASP A 403 16.01 18.22 -21.37
C ASP A 403 15.17 17.18 -22.14
N ALA A 404 15.80 16.32 -22.94
CA ALA A 404 15.09 15.31 -23.72
C ALA A 404 14.74 14.10 -22.84
N PHE A 405 13.45 13.74 -22.83
CA PHE A 405 13.00 12.50 -22.16
C PHE A 405 13.37 11.30 -23.04
N LEU A 406 14.24 10.43 -22.55
CA LEU A 406 14.63 9.20 -23.25
C LEU A 406 13.65 8.06 -23.02
N GLY A 407 13.10 7.96 -21.80
CA GLY A 407 12.17 6.91 -21.45
C GLY A 407 12.12 6.59 -19.96
N GLU A 408 11.39 5.55 -19.63
CA GLU A 408 11.29 5.07 -18.25
C GLU A 408 11.47 3.56 -18.17
N SER A 409 12.04 3.12 -17.05
CA SER A 409 12.32 1.72 -16.75
C SER A 409 11.88 1.37 -15.33
N ALA A 410 11.57 0.11 -15.10
CA ALA A 410 11.36 -0.40 -13.75
C ALA A 410 12.71 -0.72 -13.09
N LEU A 411 12.88 -0.28 -11.86
CA LEU A 411 13.99 -0.67 -10.99
C LEU A 411 13.44 -1.64 -9.94
N ALA A 412 13.97 -2.86 -9.90
CA ALA A 412 13.67 -3.81 -8.83
C ALA A 412 14.36 -3.39 -7.52
N HIS A 413 13.99 -4.02 -6.40
CA HIS A 413 14.74 -3.86 -5.14
C HIS A 413 16.22 -4.19 -5.36
N THR A 414 17.08 -3.19 -5.30
CA THR A 414 18.49 -3.30 -5.67
C THR A 414 19.38 -3.06 -4.45
N PRO A 415 20.09 -4.09 -3.95
CA PRO A 415 21.03 -3.92 -2.84
C PRO A 415 22.27 -3.13 -3.28
N ALA A 416 23.01 -2.58 -2.32
CA ALA A 416 24.32 -2.02 -2.59
C ALA A 416 25.25 -3.11 -3.16
N GLY A 417 26.06 -2.75 -4.16
CA GLY A 417 26.99 -3.64 -4.85
C GLY A 417 26.41 -4.37 -6.06
N ALA A 418 25.13 -4.21 -6.36
CA ALA A 418 24.51 -4.82 -7.53
C ALA A 418 24.64 -3.92 -8.78
N ASP A 419 24.64 -4.55 -9.94
CA ASP A 419 24.55 -3.84 -11.22
C ASP A 419 23.12 -3.50 -11.55
N ILE A 420 22.93 -2.34 -12.17
CA ILE A 420 21.64 -1.79 -12.60
C ILE A 420 21.69 -1.63 -14.11
N ARG A 421 20.67 -2.19 -14.78
CA ARG A 421 20.44 -2.05 -16.21
C ARG A 421 19.06 -1.44 -16.43
N LEU A 422 19.02 -0.30 -17.10
CA LEU A 422 17.79 0.42 -17.43
C LEU A 422 17.62 0.43 -18.95
N GLU A 423 16.60 -0.23 -19.44
CA GLU A 423 16.18 -0.10 -20.83
C GLU A 423 15.31 1.16 -20.93
N VAL A 424 15.81 2.17 -21.64
CA VAL A 424 15.19 3.49 -21.67
C VAL A 424 14.38 3.76 -22.94
N GLY A 425 14.51 2.94 -23.96
CA GLY A 425 13.75 3.04 -25.19
C GLY A 425 14.30 2.22 -26.32
N THR A 426 13.76 2.41 -27.53
CA THR A 426 14.23 1.77 -28.75
C THR A 426 14.98 2.80 -29.60
N ALA A 427 16.17 2.46 -30.04
CA ALA A 427 16.95 3.28 -30.98
C ALA A 427 16.29 3.22 -32.36
N PHE A 428 15.82 4.38 -32.85
CA PHE A 428 15.08 4.45 -34.13
C PHE A 428 15.98 4.19 -35.34
N ASP A 429 17.20 4.71 -35.29
CA ASP A 429 18.16 4.69 -36.41
C ASP A 429 19.05 3.44 -36.40
N LEU A 430 18.89 2.54 -35.42
CA LEU A 430 19.56 1.25 -35.36
C LEU A 430 18.53 0.15 -35.54
N THR A 431 18.81 -0.76 -36.47
CA THR A 431 17.91 -1.89 -36.74
C THR A 431 18.67 -3.20 -36.77
N ALA A 432 17.96 -4.29 -36.43
CA ALA A 432 18.48 -5.65 -36.52
C ALA A 432 17.49 -6.53 -37.25
N GLU A 433 17.97 -7.37 -38.16
CA GLU A 433 17.19 -8.37 -38.84
C GLU A 433 17.84 -9.75 -38.61
N ARG A 434 17.10 -10.67 -38.03
CA ARG A 434 17.59 -11.98 -37.60
C ARG A 434 17.00 -13.10 -38.46
N GLU A 435 17.87 -13.94 -39.02
CA GLU A 435 17.47 -15.08 -39.78
C GLU A 435 18.20 -16.35 -39.30
N ARG A 436 17.49 -17.48 -39.25
CA ARG A 436 18.11 -18.79 -39.11
C ARG A 436 18.26 -19.41 -40.48
N THR A 437 19.47 -19.47 -40.97
CA THR A 437 19.78 -19.96 -42.32
C THR A 437 19.86 -21.49 -42.39
N ARG A 438 20.17 -22.16 -41.27
CA ARG A 438 20.31 -23.63 -41.24
C ARG A 438 19.95 -24.23 -39.89
N PHE A 439 19.35 -25.44 -39.94
CA PHE A 439 19.10 -26.28 -38.77
C PHE A 439 19.30 -27.76 -39.14
N ASP A 440 20.23 -28.46 -38.49
CA ASP A 440 20.54 -29.87 -38.70
C ASP A 440 20.50 -30.64 -37.38
N VAL A 441 19.98 -31.87 -37.42
CA VAL A 441 19.93 -32.78 -36.28
C VAL A 441 20.60 -34.10 -36.64
N ASP A 442 21.75 -34.39 -36.03
CA ASP A 442 22.40 -35.71 -36.06
C ASP A 442 22.04 -36.52 -34.82
N ARG A 443 21.04 -37.40 -34.94
CA ARG A 443 20.60 -38.26 -33.83
C ARG A 443 21.62 -39.32 -33.47
N ALA A 444 22.43 -39.80 -34.46
CA ALA A 444 23.48 -40.77 -34.19
C ALA A 444 24.66 -40.17 -33.45
N GLY A 445 25.08 -39.01 -33.86
CA GLY A 445 26.11 -38.21 -33.20
C GLY A 445 25.61 -37.48 -31.93
N ARG A 446 24.29 -37.48 -31.67
CA ARG A 446 23.65 -36.77 -30.54
C ARG A 446 23.98 -35.30 -30.55
N THR A 447 23.91 -34.67 -31.70
CA THR A 447 24.14 -33.24 -31.88
C THR A 447 23.03 -32.58 -32.69
N MET A 448 22.82 -31.30 -32.46
CA MET A 448 22.10 -30.44 -33.39
C MET A 448 22.89 -29.16 -33.59
N THR A 449 22.74 -28.58 -34.77
CA THR A 449 23.51 -27.41 -35.19
C THR A 449 22.55 -26.40 -35.79
N GLU A 450 22.67 -25.14 -35.38
CA GLU A 450 21.95 -24.01 -35.97
C GLU A 450 22.96 -23.00 -36.52
N VAL A 451 22.59 -22.36 -37.61
CA VAL A 451 23.33 -21.23 -38.17
C VAL A 451 22.38 -20.03 -38.23
N PHE A 452 22.83 -18.93 -37.69
CA PHE A 452 22.10 -17.67 -37.69
C PHE A 452 22.91 -16.59 -38.41
N GLU A 453 22.21 -15.71 -39.08
CA GLU A 453 22.70 -14.49 -39.66
C GLU A 453 21.87 -13.32 -39.16
N ILE A 454 22.55 -12.29 -38.64
CA ILE A 454 21.90 -11.11 -38.07
C ILE A 454 22.51 -9.89 -38.76
N THR A 455 21.70 -9.22 -39.57
CA THR A 455 22.07 -7.96 -40.22
C THR A 455 21.74 -6.79 -39.34
N LEU A 456 22.74 -5.98 -38.99
CA LEU A 456 22.63 -4.80 -38.19
C LEU A 456 22.85 -3.57 -39.07
N ALA A 457 21.95 -2.61 -39.03
CA ALA A 457 22.09 -1.35 -39.78
C ALA A 457 22.10 -0.15 -38.83
N ASN A 458 22.90 0.84 -39.21
CA ASN A 458 23.07 2.11 -38.51
C ASN A 458 22.83 3.27 -39.46
N ALA A 459 21.73 3.98 -39.33
CA ALA A 459 21.37 5.13 -40.15
C ALA A 459 21.94 6.46 -39.60
N THR A 460 22.66 6.44 -38.47
CA THR A 460 23.29 7.64 -37.89
C THR A 460 24.60 7.97 -38.60
N ASP A 461 25.09 9.18 -38.43
CA ASP A 461 26.37 9.65 -38.95
C ASP A 461 27.58 9.35 -38.06
N GLU A 462 27.35 8.65 -36.94
CA GLU A 462 28.39 8.16 -36.04
C GLU A 462 28.41 6.62 -35.98
N PRO A 463 29.59 5.97 -35.79
CA PRO A 463 29.66 4.53 -35.63
C PRO A 463 29.01 4.12 -34.32
N ALA A 464 28.33 2.96 -34.31
CA ALA A 464 27.70 2.40 -33.12
C ALA A 464 28.17 0.97 -32.87
N THR A 465 28.21 0.55 -31.62
CA THR A 465 28.35 -0.87 -31.25
C THR A 465 27.01 -1.40 -30.77
N ILE A 466 26.55 -2.50 -31.40
CA ILE A 466 25.30 -3.16 -30.99
C ILE A 466 25.66 -4.49 -30.32
N THR A 467 25.25 -4.66 -29.10
CA THR A 467 25.34 -5.93 -28.38
C THR A 467 24.19 -6.83 -28.80
N VAL A 468 24.52 -7.94 -29.45
CA VAL A 468 23.55 -8.96 -29.85
C VAL A 468 23.54 -10.05 -28.77
N VAL A 469 22.39 -10.22 -28.10
CA VAL A 469 22.21 -11.25 -27.06
C VAL A 469 21.38 -12.39 -27.65
N GLU A 470 22.03 -13.51 -27.90
CA GLU A 470 21.40 -14.68 -28.53
C GLU A 470 21.06 -15.76 -27.52
N PRO A 471 19.80 -16.18 -27.42
CA PRO A 471 19.40 -17.26 -26.53
C PRO A 471 19.84 -18.64 -27.06
N MET A 472 20.23 -19.51 -26.13
CA MET A 472 20.60 -20.89 -26.39
C MET A 472 19.58 -21.86 -25.75
N PRO A 473 18.32 -21.89 -26.24
CA PRO A 473 17.19 -22.46 -25.52
C PRO A 473 17.06 -23.99 -25.67
N ARG A 474 17.79 -24.61 -26.62
CA ARG A 474 17.53 -25.99 -27.02
C ARG A 474 18.06 -27.03 -26.06
N TRP A 475 19.20 -26.75 -25.46
CA TRP A 475 19.85 -27.63 -24.48
C TRP A 475 20.98 -26.88 -23.73
N SER A 476 21.27 -27.31 -22.52
CA SER A 476 22.27 -26.66 -21.66
C SER A 476 23.73 -26.89 -22.09
N ASP A 477 24.03 -27.98 -22.80
CA ASP A 477 25.36 -28.24 -23.35
C ASP A 477 25.43 -27.70 -24.78
N TRP A 478 25.91 -26.48 -24.91
CA TRP A 478 26.06 -25.76 -26.16
C TRP A 478 27.43 -25.09 -26.30
N GLU A 479 27.87 -24.94 -27.54
CA GLU A 479 29.07 -24.20 -27.90
C GLU A 479 28.87 -23.40 -29.19
N ILE A 480 29.44 -22.21 -29.27
CA ILE A 480 29.59 -21.49 -30.55
C ILE A 480 30.81 -22.08 -31.25
N THR A 481 30.58 -22.73 -32.40
CA THR A 481 31.65 -23.41 -33.17
C THR A 481 32.28 -22.54 -34.23
N MET A 482 31.54 -21.55 -34.73
CA MET A 482 32.00 -20.52 -35.68
C MET A 482 31.28 -19.21 -35.39
N SER A 483 31.97 -18.10 -35.54
CA SER A 483 31.38 -16.76 -35.46
C SER A 483 32.22 -15.76 -36.24
N SER A 484 31.58 -14.78 -36.90
CA SER A 484 32.24 -13.65 -37.56
C SER A 484 32.80 -12.62 -36.57
N VAL A 485 32.26 -12.61 -35.34
CA VAL A 485 32.67 -11.74 -34.22
C VAL A 485 32.89 -12.64 -33.01
N PRO A 486 33.89 -12.35 -32.13
CA PRO A 486 34.10 -13.13 -30.91
C PRO A 486 32.83 -13.20 -30.06
N ALA A 487 32.50 -14.42 -29.61
CA ALA A 487 31.37 -14.65 -28.73
C ALA A 487 31.82 -14.69 -27.26
N THR A 488 31.07 -14.06 -26.38
CA THR A 488 31.21 -14.18 -24.94
C THR A 488 30.01 -14.93 -24.38
N ARG A 489 30.20 -15.82 -23.41
CA ARG A 489 29.11 -16.47 -22.72
C ARG A 489 28.60 -15.56 -21.62
N ARG A 490 27.43 -14.97 -21.82
CA ARG A 490 26.79 -14.08 -20.84
C ARG A 490 26.31 -14.86 -19.61
N ASP A 491 25.65 -16.01 -19.84
CA ASP A 491 25.18 -16.92 -18.79
C ASP A 491 25.03 -18.37 -19.32
N ALA A 492 24.30 -19.20 -18.58
CA ALA A 492 24.07 -20.60 -18.97
C ALA A 492 23.26 -20.78 -20.27
N GLN A 493 22.48 -19.76 -20.65
CA GLN A 493 21.51 -19.84 -21.75
C GLN A 493 21.67 -18.74 -22.81
N HIS A 494 22.66 -17.83 -22.67
CA HIS A 494 22.88 -16.72 -23.60
C HIS A 494 24.34 -16.62 -24.03
N ALA A 495 24.52 -16.37 -25.34
CA ALA A 495 25.76 -15.86 -25.91
C ALA A 495 25.60 -14.37 -26.23
N GLU A 496 26.69 -13.62 -26.16
CA GLU A 496 26.74 -12.19 -26.41
C GLU A 496 27.82 -11.88 -27.46
N PHE A 497 27.50 -10.96 -28.36
CA PHE A 497 28.39 -10.51 -29.43
C PHE A 497 28.36 -8.98 -29.49
N GLU A 498 29.50 -8.33 -29.33
CA GLU A 498 29.65 -6.89 -29.56
C GLU A 498 29.99 -6.63 -31.03
N VAL A 499 29.05 -6.10 -31.78
CA VAL A 499 29.19 -5.90 -33.23
C VAL A 499 29.34 -4.41 -33.53
N PRO A 500 30.51 -3.97 -34.01
CA PRO A 500 30.66 -2.58 -34.46
C PRO A 500 29.96 -2.39 -35.82
N VAL A 501 29.11 -1.37 -35.90
CA VAL A 501 28.37 -1.00 -37.11
C VAL A 501 28.81 0.40 -37.55
N PRO A 502 29.34 0.56 -38.76
CA PRO A 502 29.83 1.85 -39.22
C PRO A 502 28.70 2.88 -39.38
N ALA A 503 29.03 4.16 -39.35
CA ALA A 503 28.11 5.26 -39.63
C ALA A 503 27.49 5.12 -41.04
N GLY A 504 26.15 5.25 -41.13
CA GLY A 504 25.40 5.13 -42.38
C GLY A 504 25.56 3.77 -43.08
N GLY A 505 25.92 2.67 -42.33
CA GLY A 505 26.29 1.40 -42.91
C GLY A 505 25.65 0.20 -42.22
N GLU A 506 26.11 -0.97 -42.63
CA GLU A 506 25.62 -2.28 -42.14
C GLU A 506 26.77 -3.14 -41.66
N ALA A 507 26.48 -4.08 -40.78
CA ALA A 507 27.35 -5.15 -40.33
C ALA A 507 26.56 -6.47 -40.23
N VAL A 508 27.20 -7.59 -40.52
CA VAL A 508 26.57 -8.91 -40.46
C VAL A 508 27.28 -9.78 -39.43
N LEU A 509 26.52 -10.21 -38.43
CA LEU A 509 26.92 -11.24 -37.48
C LEU A 509 26.44 -12.59 -38.03
N ALA A 510 27.37 -13.48 -38.34
CA ALA A 510 27.06 -14.87 -38.70
C ALA A 510 27.67 -15.78 -37.62
N TYR A 511 26.87 -16.69 -37.05
CA TYR A 511 27.39 -17.65 -36.09
C TYR A 511 26.75 -19.01 -36.22
N THR A 512 27.46 -20.03 -35.74
CA THR A 512 27.02 -21.42 -35.66
C THR A 512 27.07 -21.90 -34.22
N VAL A 513 25.93 -22.35 -33.71
CA VAL A 513 25.83 -23.01 -32.40
C VAL A 513 25.62 -24.51 -32.56
N ARG A 514 26.34 -25.28 -31.76
CA ARG A 514 26.18 -26.74 -31.65
C ARG A 514 25.73 -27.09 -30.24
N TYR A 515 24.69 -27.93 -30.19
CA TYR A 515 24.21 -28.53 -28.94
C TYR A 515 24.56 -30.01 -28.91
N ARG A 516 24.89 -30.57 -27.74
CA ARG A 516 25.20 -31.99 -27.55
C ARG A 516 24.37 -32.56 -26.41
N TRP A 517 23.96 -33.81 -26.53
CA TRP A 517 23.27 -34.48 -25.42
C TRP A 517 23.86 -35.87 -25.12
N PRO A 518 23.77 -36.35 -23.85
CA PRO A 518 24.39 -37.59 -23.40
C PRO A 518 23.75 -38.82 -24.01
N ALA A 519 24.48 -39.95 -24.02
CA ALA A 519 23.97 -41.25 -24.42
C ALA A 519 22.79 -41.66 -23.50
N GLY A 520 21.77 -42.29 -24.11
CA GLY A 520 20.57 -42.74 -23.40
C GLY A 520 19.47 -41.68 -23.24
N MET A 521 19.76 -40.41 -23.48
CA MET A 521 18.76 -39.36 -23.53
C MET A 521 18.07 -39.33 -24.89
N ARG A 522 16.73 -39.30 -24.89
CA ARG A 522 15.91 -39.10 -26.09
C ARG A 522 15.53 -37.64 -26.21
N PRO A 523 15.82 -37.00 -27.34
CA PRO A 523 15.41 -35.61 -27.58
C PRO A 523 13.91 -35.48 -27.81
#